data_62629d58f457460ec3e37a3ba20c82b1
#
_entry.id   62629d58f457460ec3e37a3ba20c82b1
#
_cell.length_a   1.000
_cell.length_b   1.000
_cell.length_c   1.000
_cell.angle_alpha   90.00
_cell.angle_beta   90.00
_cell.angle_gamma   90.00
#
_symmetry.space_group_name_H-M   'P 1'
#
loop_
_entity.id
_entity.type
_entity.pdbx_description
1 polymer ?
#
loop_
_entity_poly.entity_id
_entity_poly.type
_entity_poly.pdbx_seq_one_letter_code
_entity_poly.pdbx_strand_id
1 'polypeptide(L)'
;MDELESIRQKRMQELQHSLEQKQYPSSTVTISDALFDEFVSKYPLVLVDCWAPWCGPCRMLSPILDELATEMQGKVVFGKLNVDDEKMTAVKFGITSIPAMLIFKDGKFVDQLIGAVPKQNIIQKLQSYM
;
A
#
# COMPACT_ATOMS: atom_id res chain seq x y z
N MET A 1 11.74 -31.56 22.60
CA MET A 1 10.42 -31.48 21.95
C MET A 1 10.27 -32.66 21.01
N ASP A 2 9.16 -33.40 21.09
CA ASP A 2 8.97 -34.52 20.19
C ASP A 2 8.52 -34.05 18.79
N GLU A 3 8.52 -34.99 17.85
CA GLU A 3 8.16 -34.72 16.45
C GLU A 3 6.72 -34.21 16.30
N LEU A 4 5.82 -34.73 17.11
CA LEU A 4 4.40 -34.37 17.07
C LEU A 4 4.17 -32.93 17.52
N GLU A 5 4.86 -32.49 18.57
CA GLU A 5 4.79 -31.11 19.05
C GLU A 5 5.37 -30.14 18.03
N SER A 6 6.46 -30.48 17.36
CA SER A 6 7.04 -29.67 16.29
C SER A 6 6.05 -29.45 15.14
N ILE A 7 5.34 -30.50 14.74
CA ILE A 7 4.33 -30.44 13.69
C ILE A 7 3.16 -29.55 14.11
N ARG A 8 2.70 -29.69 15.35
CA ARG A 8 1.61 -28.84 15.88
C ARG A 8 2.00 -27.37 15.90
N GLN A 9 3.20 -27.05 16.35
CA GLN A 9 3.69 -25.68 16.38
C GLN A 9 3.78 -25.06 14.98
N LYS A 10 4.29 -25.81 14.00
CA LYS A 10 4.34 -25.38 12.62
C LYS A 10 2.95 -25.06 12.08
N ARG A 11 1.97 -25.93 12.32
CA ARG A 11 0.58 -25.74 11.88
C ARG A 11 -0.06 -24.52 12.51
N MET A 12 0.20 -24.29 13.80
CA MET A 12 -0.30 -23.12 14.50
C MET A 12 0.28 -21.83 13.93
N GLN A 13 1.59 -21.83 13.64
CA GLN A 13 2.28 -20.67 13.04
C GLN A 13 1.73 -20.38 11.64
N GLU A 14 1.53 -21.41 10.82
CA GLU A 14 0.97 -21.28 9.48
C GLU A 14 -0.45 -20.72 9.51
N LEU A 15 -1.29 -21.21 10.43
CA LEU A 15 -2.65 -20.72 10.64
C LEU A 15 -2.64 -19.26 11.06
N GLN A 16 -1.80 -18.90 12.01
CA GLN A 16 -1.67 -17.55 12.53
C GLN A 16 -1.23 -16.58 11.42
N HIS A 17 -0.23 -16.97 10.63
CA HIS A 17 0.24 -16.21 9.50
C HIS A 17 -0.86 -16.01 8.44
N SER A 18 -1.60 -17.07 8.15
CA SER A 18 -2.73 -17.02 7.22
C SER A 18 -3.84 -16.08 7.70
N LEU A 19 -4.15 -16.09 9.01
CA LEU A 19 -5.12 -15.18 9.61
C LEU A 19 -4.64 -13.73 9.57
N GLU A 20 -3.37 -13.47 9.85
CA GLU A 20 -2.78 -12.15 9.77
C GLU A 20 -2.83 -11.59 8.36
N GLN A 21 -2.51 -12.40 7.34
CA GLN A 21 -2.62 -11.99 5.94
C GLN A 21 -4.06 -11.64 5.55
N LYS A 22 -5.04 -12.36 6.07
CA LYS A 22 -6.47 -12.11 5.80
C LYS A 22 -6.96 -10.79 6.42
N GLN A 23 -6.29 -10.28 7.45
CA GLN A 23 -6.60 -8.98 8.05
C GLN A 23 -6.14 -7.81 7.19
N TYR A 24 -5.22 -8.04 6.25
CA TYR A 24 -4.76 -7.02 5.33
C TYR A 24 -5.74 -6.87 4.17
N PRO A 25 -6.02 -5.63 3.73
CA PRO A 25 -6.86 -5.42 2.55
C PRO A 25 -6.27 -6.09 1.31
N SER A 26 -7.14 -6.70 0.50
CA SER A 26 -6.79 -7.30 -0.79
C SER A 26 -7.09 -6.37 -1.98
N SER A 27 -7.58 -5.18 -1.68
CA SER A 27 -7.90 -4.15 -2.67
C SER A 27 -7.37 -2.81 -2.19
N THR A 28 -7.35 -1.82 -3.08
CA THR A 28 -6.99 -0.45 -2.69
C THR A 28 -8.03 0.13 -1.74
N VAL A 29 -7.56 0.91 -0.76
CA VAL A 29 -8.39 1.52 0.28
C VAL A 29 -8.46 3.02 0.02
N THR A 30 -9.68 3.56 -0.07
CA THR A 30 -9.88 5.00 -0.16
C THR A 30 -9.59 5.64 1.20
N ILE A 31 -8.68 6.61 1.22
CA ILE A 31 -8.27 7.28 2.46
C ILE A 31 -8.55 8.77 2.41
N SER A 32 -8.76 9.35 3.60
CA SER A 32 -9.02 10.77 3.78
C SER A 32 -7.86 11.45 4.49
N ASP A 33 -7.81 12.79 4.43
CA ASP A 33 -6.84 13.58 5.21
C ASP A 33 -6.91 13.25 6.69
N ALA A 34 -8.13 13.12 7.23
CA ALA A 34 -8.36 12.85 8.65
C ALA A 34 -7.79 11.51 9.12
N LEU A 35 -7.81 10.49 8.27
CA LEU A 35 -7.38 9.13 8.60
C LEU A 35 -6.01 8.78 8.03
N PHE A 36 -5.35 9.72 7.37
CA PHE A 36 -4.09 9.46 6.67
C PHE A 36 -3.00 8.93 7.59
N ASP A 37 -2.71 9.64 8.66
CA ASP A 37 -1.62 9.27 9.60
C ASP A 37 -1.88 7.90 10.23
N GLU A 38 -3.11 7.63 10.63
CA GLU A 38 -3.51 6.34 11.18
C GLU A 38 -3.31 5.22 10.17
N PHE A 39 -3.75 5.44 8.93
CA PHE A 39 -3.66 4.45 7.86
C PHE A 39 -2.22 4.06 7.55
N VAL A 40 -1.33 5.05 7.35
CA VAL A 40 0.07 4.78 6.97
C VAL A 40 0.88 4.18 8.12
N SER A 41 0.43 4.38 9.36
CA SER A 41 1.08 3.83 10.55
C SER A 41 0.59 2.42 10.92
N LYS A 42 -0.55 2.01 10.38
CA LYS A 42 -1.19 0.73 10.74
C LYS A 42 -0.48 -0.49 10.16
N TYR A 43 0.20 -0.33 9.02
CA TYR A 43 0.83 -1.43 8.31
C TYR A 43 2.32 -1.16 8.09
N PRO A 44 3.17 -2.21 8.04
CA PRO A 44 4.62 -2.02 7.88
C PRO A 44 5.02 -1.33 6.58
N LEU A 45 4.34 -1.61 5.48
CA LEU A 45 4.63 -1.01 4.18
C LEU A 45 3.34 -0.59 3.50
N VAL A 46 3.25 0.70 3.17
CA VAL A 46 2.05 1.31 2.58
C VAL A 46 2.44 2.15 1.37
N LEU A 47 1.69 1.98 0.28
CA LEU A 47 1.79 2.86 -0.89
C LEU A 47 0.48 3.64 -1.01
N VAL A 48 0.58 4.97 -1.08
CA VAL A 48 -0.57 5.85 -1.25
C VAL A 48 -0.53 6.49 -2.64
N ASP A 49 -1.55 6.21 -3.45
CA ASP A 49 -1.73 6.79 -4.78
C ASP A 49 -2.52 8.10 -4.65
N CYS A 50 -1.84 9.21 -4.93
CA CYS A 50 -2.47 10.53 -5.02
C CYS A 50 -2.99 10.72 -6.44
N TRP A 51 -4.30 10.88 -6.59
CA TRP A 51 -4.97 10.88 -7.90
C TRP A 51 -6.10 11.91 -7.94
N ALA A 52 -6.65 12.15 -9.13
CA ALA A 52 -7.84 12.95 -9.33
C ALA A 52 -8.69 12.36 -10.46
N PRO A 53 -10.02 12.56 -10.43
CA PRO A 53 -10.93 11.99 -11.45
C PRO A 53 -10.65 12.46 -12.88
N TRP A 54 -10.12 13.67 -13.04
CA TRP A 54 -9.83 14.27 -14.36
C TRP A 54 -8.47 13.84 -14.93
N CYS A 55 -7.68 13.11 -14.17
CA CYS A 55 -6.30 12.75 -14.52
C CYS A 55 -6.28 11.46 -15.37
N GLY A 56 -5.96 11.57 -16.66
CA GLY A 56 -5.86 10.42 -17.56
C GLY A 56 -4.83 9.39 -17.15
N PRO A 57 -3.57 9.78 -16.87
CA PRO A 57 -2.54 8.83 -16.40
C PRO A 57 -2.92 8.13 -15.10
N CYS A 58 -3.66 8.78 -14.20
CA CYS A 58 -4.16 8.16 -12.97
C CYS A 58 -5.10 7.00 -13.27
N ARG A 59 -5.93 7.13 -14.30
CA ARG A 59 -6.85 6.06 -14.73
C ARG A 59 -6.12 4.86 -15.29
N MET A 60 -4.98 5.09 -15.96
CA MET A 60 -4.12 4.01 -16.47
C MET A 60 -3.44 3.25 -15.34
N LEU A 61 -3.06 3.95 -14.28
CA LEU A 61 -2.38 3.38 -13.14
C LEU A 61 -3.34 2.59 -12.21
N SER A 62 -4.59 3.00 -12.13
CA SER A 62 -5.57 2.42 -11.18
C SER A 62 -5.72 0.90 -11.29
N PRO A 63 -5.89 0.29 -12.50
CA PRO A 63 -5.98 -1.16 -12.62
C PRO A 63 -4.71 -1.89 -12.16
N ILE A 64 -3.55 -1.28 -12.40
CA ILE A 64 -2.26 -1.85 -11.98
C ILE A 64 -2.17 -1.91 -10.47
N LEU A 65 -2.60 -0.86 -9.79
CA LEU A 65 -2.60 -0.82 -8.32
C LEU A 65 -3.62 -1.78 -7.72
N ASP A 66 -4.78 -1.94 -8.36
CA ASP A 66 -5.78 -2.92 -7.95
C ASP A 66 -5.23 -4.35 -8.03
N GLU A 67 -4.51 -4.67 -9.11
CA GLU A 67 -3.84 -5.97 -9.26
C GLU A 67 -2.78 -6.17 -8.17
N LEU A 68 -1.94 -5.17 -7.94
CA LEU A 68 -0.87 -5.25 -6.94
C LEU A 68 -1.42 -5.38 -5.52
N ALA A 69 -2.53 -4.72 -5.21
CA ALA A 69 -3.18 -4.83 -3.90
C ALA A 69 -3.56 -6.27 -3.59
N THR A 70 -4.04 -7.00 -4.58
CA THR A 70 -4.38 -8.42 -4.46
C THR A 70 -3.13 -9.29 -4.42
N GLU A 71 -2.20 -9.07 -5.35
CA GLU A 71 -0.98 -9.88 -5.46
C GLU A 71 -0.04 -9.74 -4.25
N MET A 72 0.00 -8.55 -3.66
CA MET A 72 0.89 -8.23 -2.54
C MET A 72 0.16 -8.17 -1.19
N GLN A 73 -1.03 -8.74 -1.11
CA GLN A 73 -1.79 -8.83 0.14
C GLN A 73 -0.95 -9.48 1.24
N GLY A 74 -0.95 -8.88 2.42
CA GLY A 74 -0.15 -9.34 3.55
C GLY A 74 1.28 -8.78 3.59
N LYS A 75 1.71 -8.10 2.51
CA LYS A 75 3.05 -7.50 2.41
C LYS A 75 2.99 -5.98 2.27
N VAL A 76 2.10 -5.50 1.42
CA VAL A 76 1.92 -4.06 1.16
C VAL A 76 0.43 -3.74 1.17
N VAL A 77 0.08 -2.60 1.74
CA VAL A 77 -1.28 -2.07 1.68
C VAL A 77 -1.29 -0.85 0.77
N PHE A 78 -2.27 -0.80 -0.12
CA PHE A 78 -2.40 0.25 -1.12
C PHE A 78 -3.57 1.16 -0.78
N GLY A 79 -3.30 2.47 -0.63
CA GLY A 79 -4.31 3.48 -0.41
C GLY A 79 -4.49 4.37 -1.62
N LYS A 80 -5.68 4.96 -1.75
CA LYS A 80 -6.00 5.95 -2.78
C LYS A 80 -6.48 7.23 -2.11
N LEU A 81 -5.83 8.34 -2.45
CA LEU A 81 -6.16 9.67 -1.94
C LEU A 81 -6.57 10.56 -3.11
N ASN A 82 -7.83 10.99 -3.14
CA ASN A 82 -8.32 11.93 -4.14
C ASN A 82 -7.89 13.35 -3.73
N VAL A 83 -6.94 13.93 -4.45
CA VAL A 83 -6.37 15.23 -4.08
C VAL A 83 -7.33 16.40 -4.27
N ASP A 84 -8.40 16.23 -5.04
CA ASP A 84 -9.43 17.25 -5.17
C ASP A 84 -10.25 17.39 -3.88
N ASP A 85 -10.52 16.26 -3.21
CA ASP A 85 -11.29 16.21 -1.97
C ASP A 85 -10.39 16.34 -0.74
N GLU A 86 -9.17 15.81 -0.80
CA GLU A 86 -8.25 15.65 0.33
C GLU A 86 -6.97 16.48 0.08
N LYS A 87 -7.10 17.79 0.23
CA LYS A 87 -6.06 18.76 -0.16
C LYS A 87 -4.93 18.88 0.86
N MET A 88 -5.18 18.59 2.13
CA MET A 88 -4.21 18.79 3.20
C MET A 88 -3.01 17.87 3.06
N THR A 89 -3.23 16.61 2.75
CA THR A 89 -2.16 15.62 2.55
C THR A 89 -1.30 16.01 1.34
N ALA A 90 -1.93 16.44 0.24
CA ALA A 90 -1.20 16.87 -0.95
C ALA A 90 -0.27 18.05 -0.64
N VAL A 91 -0.75 19.02 0.12
CA VAL A 91 0.07 20.17 0.55
C VAL A 91 1.20 19.73 1.47
N LYS A 92 0.91 18.86 2.44
CA LYS A 92 1.89 18.37 3.41
C LYS A 92 3.09 17.70 2.76
N PHE A 93 2.85 16.90 1.72
CA PHE A 93 3.91 16.17 1.02
C PHE A 93 4.40 16.86 -0.26
N GLY A 94 3.95 18.09 -0.51
CA GLY A 94 4.40 18.87 -1.66
C GLY A 94 4.02 18.25 -3.00
N ILE A 95 2.84 17.64 -3.10
CA ILE A 95 2.38 17.01 -4.33
C ILE A 95 2.01 18.08 -5.36
N THR A 96 2.79 18.16 -6.45
CA THR A 96 2.57 19.12 -7.54
C THR A 96 2.21 18.46 -8.86
N SER A 97 2.43 17.15 -8.96
CA SER A 97 2.12 16.35 -10.16
C SER A 97 1.41 15.08 -9.75
N ILE A 98 0.42 14.65 -10.52
CA ILE A 98 -0.29 13.40 -10.30
C ILE A 98 -0.29 12.57 -11.59
N PRO A 99 -0.32 11.21 -11.49
CA PRO A 99 -0.34 10.45 -10.26
C PRO A 99 0.98 10.54 -9.48
N ALA A 100 0.89 10.54 -8.17
CA ALA A 100 2.05 10.50 -7.28
C ALA A 100 1.83 9.37 -6.28
N MET A 101 2.74 8.42 -6.23
CA MET A 101 2.69 7.30 -5.29
C MET A 101 3.68 7.54 -4.17
N LEU A 102 3.17 7.67 -2.95
CA LEU A 102 3.98 7.90 -1.74
C LEU A 102 4.17 6.57 -1.03
N ILE A 103 5.40 6.26 -0.63
CA ILE A 103 5.73 5.01 0.06
C ILE A 103 6.09 5.30 1.50
N PHE A 104 5.44 4.58 2.41
CA PHE A 104 5.64 4.69 3.85
C PHE A 104 6.09 3.36 4.42
N LYS A 105 7.15 3.39 5.22
CA LYS A 105 7.62 2.23 5.96
C LYS A 105 7.58 2.54 7.46
N ASP A 106 6.88 1.69 8.21
CA ASP A 106 6.68 1.85 9.66
C ASP A 106 6.15 3.25 10.01
N GLY A 107 5.22 3.76 9.19
CA GLY A 107 4.59 5.05 9.36
C GLY A 107 5.38 6.25 8.84
N LYS A 108 6.58 6.02 8.31
CA LYS A 108 7.47 7.10 7.83
C LYS A 108 7.52 7.15 6.31
N PHE A 109 7.45 8.35 5.77
CA PHE A 109 7.64 8.58 4.34
C PHE A 109 9.10 8.25 3.95
N VAL A 110 9.27 7.30 3.02
CA VAL A 110 10.60 6.82 2.62
C VAL A 110 10.91 7.03 1.16
N ASP A 111 9.92 7.08 0.27
CA ASP A 111 10.14 7.21 -1.17
C ASP A 111 8.86 7.63 -1.90
N GLN A 112 9.01 7.99 -3.18
CA GLN A 112 7.88 8.31 -4.04
C GLN A 112 8.16 7.91 -5.48
N LEU A 113 7.08 7.70 -6.23
CA LEU A 113 7.09 7.50 -7.68
C LEU A 113 6.13 8.52 -8.30
N ILE A 114 6.56 9.22 -9.33
CA ILE A 114 5.74 10.23 -10.01
C ILE A 114 5.38 9.73 -11.41
N GLY A 115 4.12 9.86 -11.77
CA GLY A 115 3.60 9.47 -13.07
C GLY A 115 3.12 8.02 -13.14
N ALA A 116 2.54 7.64 -14.28
CA ALA A 116 2.04 6.29 -14.53
C ALA A 116 3.21 5.38 -14.93
N VAL A 117 4.05 5.04 -13.96
CA VAL A 117 5.19 4.15 -14.18
C VAL A 117 4.73 2.71 -14.43
N PRO A 118 5.53 1.90 -15.14
CA PRO A 118 5.19 0.49 -15.38
C PRO A 118 5.07 -0.30 -14.09
N LYS A 119 4.21 -1.32 -14.09
CA LYS A 119 3.96 -2.20 -12.94
C LYS A 119 5.27 -2.74 -12.34
N GLN A 120 6.21 -3.16 -13.19
CA GLN A 120 7.47 -3.73 -12.74
C GLN A 120 8.31 -2.72 -11.94
N ASN A 121 8.26 -1.45 -12.30
CA ASN A 121 8.97 -0.39 -11.58
C ASN A 121 8.41 -0.21 -10.17
N ILE A 122 7.08 -0.31 -10.02
CA ILE A 122 6.41 -0.23 -8.73
C ILE A 122 6.83 -1.42 -7.85
N ILE A 123 6.81 -2.62 -8.42
CA ILE A 123 7.22 -3.85 -7.71
C ILE A 123 8.65 -3.74 -7.21
N GLN A 124 9.57 -3.35 -8.08
CA GLN A 124 10.99 -3.22 -7.72
C GLN A 124 11.21 -2.20 -6.61
N LYS A 125 10.52 -1.06 -6.69
CA LYS A 125 10.60 -0.03 -5.65
C LYS A 125 10.12 -0.56 -4.31
N LEU A 126 8.98 -1.22 -4.28
CA LEU A 126 8.42 -1.79 -3.06
C LEU A 126 9.30 -2.90 -2.49
N GLN A 127 9.86 -3.76 -3.35
CA GLN A 127 10.75 -4.84 -2.92
C GLN A 127 12.00 -4.30 -2.22
N SER A 128 12.46 -3.12 -2.59
CA SER A 128 13.64 -2.51 -1.95
C SER A 128 13.39 -2.13 -0.48
N TYR A 129 12.14 -2.06 -0.05
CA TYR A 129 11.74 -1.74 1.33
C TYR A 129 11.15 -2.94 2.09
N MET A 130 11.10 -4.09 1.47
CA MET A 130 10.60 -5.32 2.12
C MET A 130 11.66 -5.99 2.99
#